data_ab75620d3ee990d329f6de4cc3e6261d
#
_entry.id   ab75620d3ee990d329f6de4cc3e6261d
#
_cell.length_a   1.000
_cell.length_b   1.000
_cell.length_c   1.000
_cell.angle_alpha   90.00
_cell.angle_beta   90.00
_cell.angle_gamma   90.00
#
_symmetry.space_group_name_H-M   'P 1'
#
loop_
_entity.id
_entity.type
_entity.pdbx_description
1 polymer ?
#
loop_
_entity_poly.entity_id
_entity_poly.type
_entity_poly.pdbx_seq_one_letter_code
_entity_poly.pdbx_strand_id
1 'polypeptide(L)'
;MIRALSIRALSLPGQAPSAAVPDRIGAGRSSEVFAAGPDRVVKLYRQPFEPEAVANEWAASRLAHGFGLPVPKALGIIRRAERTGILFARLDGSPMTVRYAYNPVGLMMALRRVARIQHAIHACPAPGLPSQHDGLRAQIEGARVAEPLRQAALAALDRLPRGDRLCHGDVHPGNVIATSAGLRLIDWQKAAAGDPAADVARSELMLRYGRLGPAWFSRLRPVRMARRLIAAWYVHAYRAASGLPREAIAAWRLPVAVSRLFGRPSDTDAELLAAIERLARRSPDFEKAGLFAGPGQSPGRGQPKRCR
;
A
#
# COMPACT_ATOMS: atom_id res chain seq x y z
N MET A 1 -9.36 -20.12 15.51
CA MET A 1 -8.39 -20.29 16.63
C MET A 1 -6.99 -20.17 16.04
N ILE A 2 -6.43 -18.97 16.04
CA ILE A 2 -5.05 -18.71 15.58
C ILE A 2 -4.15 -19.06 16.77
N ARG A 3 -3.35 -20.12 16.62
CA ARG A 3 -2.32 -20.45 17.61
C ARG A 3 -1.31 -19.28 17.61
N ALA A 4 -1.19 -18.63 18.77
CA ALA A 4 -0.14 -17.66 19.03
C ALA A 4 1.22 -18.30 18.76
N LEU A 5 1.89 -17.89 17.68
CA LEU A 5 3.29 -18.22 17.43
C LEU A 5 4.12 -17.55 18.54
N SER A 6 4.65 -18.36 19.44
CA SER A 6 5.58 -17.90 20.47
C SER A 6 6.83 -17.37 19.78
N ILE A 7 6.95 -16.05 19.68
CA ILE A 7 8.11 -15.38 19.09
C ILE A 7 9.22 -15.40 20.14
N ARG A 8 10.18 -16.32 20.00
CA ARG A 8 11.45 -16.25 20.75
C ARG A 8 12.30 -15.15 20.15
N ALA A 9 12.48 -14.05 20.89
CA ALA A 9 13.46 -13.03 20.56
C ALA A 9 14.86 -13.64 20.66
N LEU A 10 15.62 -13.62 19.56
CA LEU A 10 17.02 -13.99 19.56
C LEU A 10 17.83 -12.81 20.11
N SER A 11 18.40 -12.99 21.29
CA SER A 11 19.46 -12.11 21.79
C SER A 11 20.72 -12.39 20.96
N LEU A 12 21.31 -11.37 20.37
CA LEU A 12 22.58 -11.49 19.66
C LEU A 12 23.69 -11.84 20.70
N PRO A 13 24.44 -12.93 20.55
CA PRO A 13 25.56 -13.19 21.42
C PRO A 13 26.69 -12.19 21.11
N GLY A 14 27.16 -11.49 22.14
CA GLY A 14 28.49 -10.87 22.12
C GLY A 14 28.57 -9.38 21.80
N GLN A 15 27.54 -8.56 22.04
CA GLN A 15 27.75 -7.11 22.10
C GLN A 15 27.42 -6.57 23.49
N ALA A 16 28.49 -6.19 24.22
CA ALA A 16 28.39 -5.23 25.32
C ALA A 16 27.73 -3.95 24.80
N PRO A 17 26.99 -3.18 25.64
CA PRO A 17 26.33 -1.96 25.21
C PRO A 17 27.40 -0.92 24.86
N SER A 18 27.86 -0.89 23.62
CA SER A 18 28.61 0.24 23.10
C SER A 18 27.64 1.42 23.01
N ALA A 19 27.93 2.49 23.72
CA ALA A 19 27.14 3.72 23.83
C ALA A 19 27.11 4.56 22.54
N ALA A 20 27.54 4.05 21.40
CA ALA A 20 27.42 4.72 20.11
C ALA A 20 25.99 4.55 19.59
N VAL A 21 25.27 5.65 19.41
CA VAL A 21 24.01 5.70 18.69
C VAL A 21 24.28 5.15 17.28
N PRO A 22 23.68 4.04 16.86
CA PRO A 22 23.95 3.50 15.53
C PRO A 22 23.50 4.50 14.47
N ASP A 23 24.28 4.61 13.39
CA ASP A 23 23.98 5.51 12.29
C ASP A 23 22.61 5.19 11.69
N ARG A 24 21.72 6.17 11.79
CA ARG A 24 20.42 6.10 11.15
C ARG A 24 20.59 6.32 9.65
N ILE A 25 20.37 5.27 8.87
CA ILE A 25 20.51 5.29 7.41
C ILE A 25 19.20 5.53 6.66
N GLY A 26 18.06 5.46 7.38
CA GLY A 26 16.76 5.70 6.77
C GLY A 26 15.68 5.98 7.82
N ALA A 27 14.61 6.65 7.40
CA ALA A 27 13.44 6.87 8.21
C ALA A 27 12.18 6.86 7.35
N GLY A 28 11.20 6.06 7.77
CA GLY A 28 9.85 6.01 7.24
C GLY A 28 8.82 6.55 8.22
N ARG A 29 7.55 6.43 7.85
CA ARG A 29 6.43 6.86 8.69
C ARG A 29 6.27 5.96 9.93
N SER A 30 6.39 4.65 9.75
CA SER A 30 6.19 3.63 10.81
C SER A 30 7.48 3.14 11.45
N SER A 31 8.65 3.42 10.87
CA SER A 31 9.91 2.82 11.31
C SER A 31 11.12 3.68 10.96
N GLU A 32 12.23 3.36 11.60
CA GLU A 32 13.56 3.90 11.32
C GLU A 32 14.52 2.75 11.03
N VAL A 33 15.48 2.98 10.14
CA VAL A 33 16.46 1.98 9.74
C VAL A 33 17.85 2.45 10.20
N PHE A 34 18.53 1.56 10.89
CA PHE A 34 19.86 1.80 11.44
C PHE A 34 20.87 0.77 10.91
N ALA A 35 22.11 1.18 10.77
CA ALA A 35 23.19 0.25 10.47
C ALA A 35 23.39 -0.70 11.67
N ALA A 36 23.62 -1.99 11.38
CA ALA A 36 23.89 -3.03 12.37
C ALA A 36 25.13 -3.86 11.95
N GLY A 37 26.21 -3.16 11.73
CA GLY A 37 27.44 -3.69 11.12
C GLY A 37 27.48 -3.42 9.60
N PRO A 38 28.49 -3.96 8.91
CA PRO A 38 28.72 -3.66 7.50
C PRO A 38 27.66 -4.29 6.57
N ASP A 39 27.15 -5.47 6.91
CA ASP A 39 26.31 -6.33 6.09
C ASP A 39 24.84 -6.43 6.56
N ARG A 40 24.44 -5.69 7.59
CA ARG A 40 23.12 -5.79 8.23
C ARG A 40 22.53 -4.42 8.51
N VAL A 41 21.21 -4.39 8.58
CA VAL A 41 20.43 -3.24 9.00
C VAL A 41 19.32 -3.67 9.94
N VAL A 42 18.95 -2.79 10.88
CA VAL A 42 17.82 -2.97 11.77
C VAL A 42 16.73 -1.99 11.41
N LYS A 43 15.55 -2.49 11.09
CA LYS A 43 14.34 -1.70 10.96
C LYS A 43 13.60 -1.71 12.30
N LEU A 44 13.67 -0.59 13.06
CA LEU A 44 12.99 -0.42 14.35
C LEU A 44 11.67 0.29 14.15
N TYR A 45 10.60 -0.29 14.66
CA TYR A 45 9.26 0.30 14.55
C TYR A 45 9.08 1.44 15.57
N ARG A 46 8.35 2.48 15.18
CA ARG A 46 8.01 3.61 16.06
C ARG A 46 6.87 3.21 16.97
N GLN A 47 6.86 3.73 18.17
CA GLN A 47 5.75 3.59 19.11
C GLN A 47 4.64 4.64 18.83
N PRO A 48 3.35 4.33 19.02
CA PRO A 48 2.83 2.97 19.21
C PRO A 48 2.89 2.15 17.90
N PHE A 49 3.12 0.86 18.01
CA PHE A 49 3.09 -0.06 16.86
C PHE A 49 2.23 -1.29 17.20
N GLU A 50 1.66 -1.89 16.16
CA GLU A 50 0.91 -3.14 16.29
C GLU A 50 1.88 -4.33 16.14
N PRO A 51 2.00 -5.21 17.13
CA PRO A 51 2.88 -6.39 17.07
C PRO A 51 2.59 -7.27 15.84
N GLU A 52 1.33 -7.33 15.43
CA GLU A 52 0.88 -8.07 14.25
C GLU A 52 1.50 -7.53 12.95
N ALA A 53 1.72 -6.21 12.85
CA ALA A 53 2.36 -5.61 11.67
C ALA A 53 3.84 -6.03 11.55
N VAL A 54 4.55 -6.18 12.67
CA VAL A 54 5.93 -6.69 12.70
C VAL A 54 5.95 -8.17 12.34
N ALA A 55 5.04 -8.96 12.92
CA ALA A 55 4.93 -10.39 12.63
C ALA A 55 4.58 -10.63 11.15
N ASN A 56 3.69 -9.82 10.59
CA ASN A 56 3.30 -9.88 9.19
C ASN A 56 4.50 -9.56 8.26
N GLU A 57 5.21 -8.46 8.51
CA GLU A 57 6.40 -8.12 7.69
C GLU A 57 7.48 -9.19 7.79
N TRP A 58 7.70 -9.76 8.98
CA TRP A 58 8.62 -10.86 9.16
C TRP A 58 8.23 -12.09 8.35
N ALA A 59 6.97 -12.53 8.46
CA ALA A 59 6.46 -13.70 7.76
C ALA A 59 6.50 -13.50 6.24
N ALA A 60 6.02 -12.35 5.75
CA ALA A 60 5.99 -12.03 4.33
C ALA A 60 7.38 -11.90 3.72
N SER A 61 8.33 -11.25 4.41
CA SER A 61 9.72 -11.12 3.93
C SER A 61 10.41 -12.48 3.83
N ARG A 62 10.17 -13.37 4.78
CA ARG A 62 10.72 -14.74 4.74
C ARG A 62 10.10 -15.57 3.62
N LEU A 63 8.78 -15.47 3.47
CA LEU A 63 8.04 -16.15 2.40
C LEU A 63 8.55 -15.71 1.02
N ALA A 64 8.62 -14.40 0.79
CA ALA A 64 9.12 -13.83 -0.46
C ALA A 64 10.57 -14.24 -0.75
N HIS A 65 11.45 -14.22 0.27
CA HIS A 65 12.82 -14.67 0.12
C HIS A 65 12.90 -16.17 -0.17
N GLY A 66 12.05 -16.99 0.45
CA GLY A 66 11.97 -18.44 0.21
C GLY A 66 11.58 -18.80 -1.22
N PHE A 67 10.80 -17.95 -1.90
CA PHE A 67 10.50 -18.08 -3.33
C PHE A 67 11.58 -17.53 -4.27
N GLY A 68 12.73 -17.07 -3.73
CA GLY A 68 13.80 -16.50 -4.53
C GLY A 68 13.49 -15.12 -5.10
N LEU A 69 12.46 -14.43 -4.58
CA LEU A 69 12.10 -13.07 -5.03
C LEU A 69 13.19 -12.06 -4.64
N PRO A 70 13.34 -10.96 -5.38
CA PRO A 70 14.37 -9.95 -5.17
C PRO A 70 14.06 -9.06 -3.96
N VAL A 71 14.24 -9.60 -2.76
CA VAL A 71 13.97 -8.98 -1.46
C VAL A 71 15.17 -9.15 -0.52
N PRO A 72 15.37 -8.28 0.48
CA PRO A 72 16.41 -8.51 1.49
C PRO A 72 16.03 -9.71 2.36
N LYS A 73 17.05 -10.49 2.75
CA LYS A 73 16.84 -11.61 3.68
C LYS A 73 16.52 -11.07 5.08
N ALA A 74 15.39 -11.45 5.64
CA ALA A 74 15.06 -11.22 7.03
C ALA A 74 15.82 -12.23 7.90
N LEU A 75 16.61 -11.73 8.88
CA LEU A 75 17.55 -12.49 9.66
C LEU A 75 17.07 -12.81 11.08
N GLY A 76 16.23 -11.94 11.66
CA GLY A 76 15.69 -12.13 13.01
C GLY A 76 14.81 -11.00 13.45
N ILE A 77 13.95 -11.25 14.43
CA ILE A 77 13.24 -10.23 15.18
C ILE A 77 14.10 -9.86 16.38
N ILE A 78 14.28 -8.57 16.63
CA ILE A 78 15.07 -8.05 17.74
C ILE A 78 14.25 -7.10 18.60
N ARG A 79 14.65 -6.96 19.86
CA ARG A 79 14.18 -5.89 20.75
C ARG A 79 15.36 -5.00 21.09
N ARG A 80 15.17 -3.68 21.03
CA ARG A 80 16.16 -2.68 21.43
C ARG A 80 15.44 -1.60 22.23
N ALA A 81 15.79 -1.50 23.51
CA ALA A 81 15.00 -0.77 24.49
C ALA A 81 13.53 -1.25 24.40
N GLU A 82 12.58 -0.33 24.40
CA GLU A 82 11.14 -0.64 24.31
C GLU A 82 10.63 -0.86 22.87
N ARG A 83 11.53 -0.88 21.86
CA ARG A 83 11.16 -0.98 20.44
C ARG A 83 11.45 -2.37 19.89
N THR A 84 10.50 -2.90 19.15
CA THR A 84 10.67 -4.12 18.35
C THR A 84 11.15 -3.76 16.95
N GLY A 85 11.97 -4.61 16.37
CA GLY A 85 12.49 -4.43 15.02
C GLY A 85 12.78 -5.75 14.33
N ILE A 86 13.09 -5.65 13.04
CA ILE A 86 13.54 -6.77 12.22
C ILE A 86 14.95 -6.47 11.73
N LEU A 87 15.83 -7.45 11.90
CA LEU A 87 17.17 -7.45 11.34
C LEU A 87 17.11 -7.99 9.92
N PHE A 88 17.64 -7.22 8.96
CA PHE A 88 17.74 -7.61 7.56
C PHE A 88 19.18 -7.62 7.07
N ALA A 89 19.45 -8.42 6.05
CA ALA A 89 20.67 -8.26 5.26
C ALA A 89 20.67 -6.88 4.59
N ARG A 90 21.79 -6.17 4.66
CA ARG A 90 21.95 -4.84 4.05
C ARG A 90 21.95 -4.95 2.54
N LEU A 91 21.20 -4.07 1.90
CA LEU A 91 21.25 -3.88 0.46
C LEU A 91 22.23 -2.76 0.14
N ASP A 92 23.23 -3.07 -0.66
CA ASP A 92 24.17 -2.06 -1.18
C ASP A 92 23.57 -1.42 -2.43
N GLY A 93 22.97 -0.25 -2.26
CA GLY A 93 22.25 0.45 -3.31
C GLY A 93 21.58 1.74 -2.84
N SER A 94 20.87 2.37 -3.75
CA SER A 94 20.16 3.62 -3.52
C SER A 94 18.65 3.45 -3.74
N PRO A 95 17.80 4.19 -3.01
CA PRO A 95 16.38 4.24 -3.32
C PRO A 95 16.14 4.60 -4.79
N MET A 96 15.19 3.95 -5.43
CA MET A 96 14.86 4.18 -6.84
C MET A 96 14.46 5.65 -7.09
N THR A 97 13.84 6.31 -6.12
CA THR A 97 13.50 7.74 -6.14
C THR A 97 14.73 8.64 -6.25
N VAL A 98 15.84 8.25 -5.64
CA VAL A 98 17.12 8.98 -5.70
C VAL A 98 17.88 8.61 -6.98
N ARG A 99 17.99 7.33 -7.29
CA ARG A 99 18.76 6.80 -8.43
C ARG A 99 18.29 7.33 -9.78
N TYR A 100 16.97 7.58 -9.90
CA TYR A 100 16.36 8.04 -11.16
C TYR A 100 15.71 9.42 -11.06
N ALA A 101 16.07 10.23 -10.05
CA ALA A 101 15.48 11.56 -9.82
C ALA A 101 15.51 12.47 -11.06
N TYR A 102 16.60 12.43 -11.80
CA TYR A 102 16.83 13.27 -13.00
C TYR A 102 16.92 12.44 -14.30
N ASN A 103 16.47 11.19 -14.27
CA ASN A 103 16.49 10.31 -15.44
C ASN A 103 15.11 9.70 -15.70
N PRO A 104 14.22 10.41 -16.41
CA PRO A 104 12.86 9.96 -16.68
C PRO A 104 12.81 8.67 -17.51
N VAL A 105 13.72 8.50 -18.47
CA VAL A 105 13.81 7.28 -19.30
C VAL A 105 14.22 6.10 -18.43
N GLY A 106 15.26 6.27 -17.61
CA GLY A 106 15.69 5.27 -16.65
C GLY A 106 14.59 4.91 -15.65
N LEU A 107 13.80 5.89 -15.18
CA LEU A 107 12.65 5.67 -14.32
C LEU A 107 11.59 4.79 -15.00
N MET A 108 11.25 5.07 -16.26
CA MET A 108 10.26 4.29 -17.01
C MET A 108 10.72 2.84 -17.23
N MET A 109 12.00 2.64 -17.54
CA MET A 109 12.60 1.31 -17.66
C MET A 109 12.63 0.57 -16.33
N ALA A 110 12.96 1.26 -15.24
CA ALA A 110 12.94 0.68 -13.88
C ALA A 110 11.53 0.31 -13.45
N LEU A 111 10.52 1.14 -13.71
CA LEU A 111 9.11 0.83 -13.44
C LEU A 111 8.62 -0.40 -14.21
N ARG A 112 9.06 -0.58 -15.46
CA ARG A 112 8.78 -1.82 -16.21
C ARG A 112 9.38 -3.06 -15.52
N ARG A 113 10.60 -2.93 -14.95
CA ARG A 113 11.22 -4.03 -14.19
C ARG A 113 10.47 -4.28 -12.88
N VAL A 114 10.06 -3.23 -12.16
CA VAL A 114 9.25 -3.35 -10.94
C VAL A 114 7.91 -4.05 -11.23
N ALA A 115 7.25 -3.72 -12.34
CA ALA A 115 6.01 -4.37 -12.76
C ALA A 115 6.21 -5.88 -13.00
N ARG A 116 7.35 -6.30 -13.58
CA ARG A 116 7.70 -7.71 -13.75
C ARG A 116 8.00 -8.40 -12.42
N ILE A 117 8.68 -7.71 -11.50
CA ILE A 117 8.91 -8.22 -10.13
C ILE A 117 7.57 -8.42 -9.42
N GLN A 118 6.66 -7.44 -9.50
CA GLN A 118 5.33 -7.57 -8.92
C GLN A 118 4.53 -8.73 -9.52
N HIS A 119 4.65 -8.95 -10.83
CA HIS A 119 4.03 -10.13 -11.46
C HIS A 119 4.63 -11.44 -10.93
N ALA A 120 5.96 -11.53 -10.77
CA ALA A 120 6.61 -12.71 -10.19
C ALA A 120 6.17 -12.95 -8.73
N ILE A 121 5.96 -11.88 -7.94
CA ILE A 121 5.38 -11.97 -6.59
C ILE A 121 3.98 -12.58 -6.64
N HIS A 122 3.14 -12.12 -7.53
CA HIS A 122 1.77 -12.60 -7.70
C HIS A 122 1.66 -14.03 -8.24
N ALA A 123 2.74 -14.59 -8.78
CA ALA A 123 2.79 -16.01 -9.13
C ALA A 123 2.92 -16.92 -7.89
N CYS A 124 3.33 -16.38 -6.75
CA CYS A 124 3.54 -17.12 -5.52
C CYS A 124 2.26 -17.19 -4.67
N PRO A 125 1.98 -18.33 -4.01
CA PRO A 125 0.93 -18.40 -3.00
C PRO A 125 1.33 -17.68 -1.72
N ALA A 126 0.35 -17.30 -0.89
CA ALA A 126 0.57 -16.55 0.34
C ALA A 126 0.00 -17.24 1.59
N PRO A 127 0.40 -18.49 1.90
CA PRO A 127 -0.13 -19.20 3.06
C PRO A 127 0.22 -18.47 4.35
N GLY A 128 -0.76 -18.38 5.25
CA GLY A 128 -0.57 -17.81 6.60
C GLY A 128 -0.48 -16.28 6.65
N LEU A 129 -0.53 -15.58 5.53
CA LEU A 129 -0.67 -14.12 5.52
C LEU A 129 -2.13 -13.67 5.69
N PRO A 130 -2.38 -12.47 6.22
CA PRO A 130 -3.72 -11.93 6.38
C PRO A 130 -4.42 -11.77 5.02
N SER A 131 -5.75 -11.82 5.02
CA SER A 131 -6.56 -11.58 3.83
C SER A 131 -6.51 -10.11 3.40
N GLN A 132 -6.12 -9.86 2.15
CA GLN A 132 -6.16 -8.52 1.55
C GLN A 132 -7.60 -7.98 1.51
N HIS A 133 -8.55 -8.82 1.16
CA HIS A 133 -9.96 -8.46 1.06
C HIS A 133 -10.54 -8.01 2.40
N ASP A 134 -10.25 -8.75 3.49
CA ASP A 134 -10.74 -8.41 4.82
C ASP A 134 -10.04 -7.16 5.37
N GLY A 135 -8.74 -6.99 5.08
CA GLY A 135 -8.00 -5.78 5.39
C GLY A 135 -8.53 -4.54 4.66
N LEU A 136 -8.91 -4.68 3.37
CA LEU A 136 -9.55 -3.60 2.61
C LEU A 136 -10.92 -3.26 3.18
N ARG A 137 -11.74 -4.26 3.55
CA ARG A 137 -13.04 -4.05 4.18
C ARG A 137 -12.91 -3.22 5.45
N ALA A 138 -12.08 -3.65 6.39
CA ALA A 138 -11.86 -2.93 7.64
C ALA A 138 -11.38 -1.49 7.41
N GLN A 139 -10.48 -1.28 6.42
CA GLN A 139 -10.00 0.05 6.06
C GLN A 139 -11.11 0.92 5.44
N ILE A 140 -12.02 0.36 4.62
CA ILE A 140 -13.14 1.09 4.03
C ILE A 140 -14.15 1.47 5.11
N GLU A 141 -14.48 0.54 6.01
CA GLU A 141 -15.40 0.78 7.14
C GLU A 141 -14.89 1.89 8.07
N GLY A 142 -13.59 1.93 8.34
CA GLY A 142 -12.97 2.98 9.15
C GLY A 142 -12.53 4.23 8.37
N ALA A 143 -12.78 4.31 7.06
CA ALA A 143 -12.40 5.48 6.25
C ALA A 143 -13.28 6.70 6.55
N ARG A 144 -12.67 7.88 6.61
CA ARG A 144 -13.37 9.16 6.79
C ARG A 144 -13.89 9.68 5.43
N VAL A 145 -14.99 9.09 4.96
CA VAL A 145 -15.69 9.48 3.73
C VAL A 145 -17.19 9.56 3.98
N ALA A 146 -17.92 10.26 3.10
CA ALA A 146 -19.37 10.26 3.14
C ALA A 146 -19.92 8.83 3.02
N GLU A 147 -20.96 8.52 3.80
CA GLU A 147 -21.52 7.18 3.90
C GLU A 147 -21.83 6.54 2.54
N PRO A 148 -22.36 7.26 1.59
CA PRO A 148 -22.64 6.72 0.27
C PRO A 148 -21.42 6.26 -0.52
N LEU A 149 -20.30 6.96 -0.38
CA LEU A 149 -19.03 6.55 -1.01
C LEU A 149 -18.49 5.28 -0.34
N ARG A 150 -18.68 5.17 0.98
CA ARG A 150 -18.33 3.96 1.75
C ARG A 150 -19.15 2.77 1.30
N GLN A 151 -20.46 2.92 1.22
CA GLN A 151 -21.38 1.85 0.79
C GLN A 151 -21.09 1.41 -0.65
N ALA A 152 -20.87 2.36 -1.56
CA ALA A 152 -20.51 2.03 -2.94
C ALA A 152 -19.18 1.25 -3.02
N ALA A 153 -18.19 1.59 -2.17
CA ALA A 153 -16.92 0.89 -2.13
C ALA A 153 -17.04 -0.52 -1.53
N LEU A 154 -17.86 -0.70 -0.48
CA LEU A 154 -18.14 -2.02 0.12
C LEU A 154 -18.90 -2.89 -0.87
N ALA A 155 -19.96 -2.40 -1.49
CA ALA A 155 -20.72 -3.14 -2.50
C ALA A 155 -19.87 -3.52 -3.72
N ALA A 156 -18.94 -2.65 -4.13
CA ALA A 156 -17.96 -2.99 -5.16
C ALA A 156 -17.01 -4.10 -4.69
N LEU A 157 -16.50 -4.02 -3.46
CA LEU A 157 -15.59 -5.00 -2.88
C LEU A 157 -16.24 -6.38 -2.78
N ASP A 158 -17.52 -6.46 -2.41
CA ASP A 158 -18.26 -7.72 -2.22
C ASP A 158 -18.37 -8.56 -3.49
N ARG A 159 -18.26 -7.93 -4.67
CA ARG A 159 -18.29 -8.62 -5.97
C ARG A 159 -16.91 -9.03 -6.47
N LEU A 160 -15.85 -8.66 -5.77
CA LEU A 160 -14.49 -8.91 -6.22
C LEU A 160 -13.93 -10.19 -5.58
N PRO A 161 -13.06 -10.93 -6.30
CA PRO A 161 -12.50 -12.15 -5.78
C PRO A 161 -11.59 -11.90 -4.57
N ARG A 162 -11.55 -12.85 -3.63
CA ARG A 162 -10.67 -12.73 -2.46
C ARG A 162 -9.20 -12.92 -2.82
N GLY A 163 -8.90 -13.93 -3.66
CA GLY A 163 -7.54 -14.28 -4.05
C GLY A 163 -6.72 -14.92 -2.92
N ASP A 164 -5.63 -15.58 -3.30
CA ASP A 164 -4.71 -16.28 -2.41
C ASP A 164 -3.23 -16.03 -2.77
N ARG A 165 -3.00 -15.10 -3.68
CA ARG A 165 -1.65 -14.79 -4.17
C ARG A 165 -0.93 -13.85 -3.21
N LEU A 166 0.41 -13.97 -3.20
CA LEU A 166 1.24 -13.05 -2.44
C LEU A 166 1.12 -11.66 -3.04
N CYS A 167 0.56 -10.72 -2.28
CA CYS A 167 0.45 -9.32 -2.60
C CYS A 167 1.36 -8.51 -1.67
N HIS A 168 2.09 -7.55 -2.20
CA HIS A 168 2.99 -6.72 -1.40
C HIS A 168 2.23 -5.61 -0.63
N GLY A 169 1.18 -5.08 -1.22
CA GLY A 169 0.33 -4.04 -0.63
C GLY A 169 0.91 -2.63 -0.62
N ASP A 170 2.17 -2.42 -1.06
CA ASP A 170 2.80 -1.09 -1.03
C ASP A 170 3.90 -0.91 -2.09
N VAL A 171 3.70 -1.43 -3.32
CA VAL A 171 4.69 -1.31 -4.41
C VAL A 171 4.69 0.12 -4.96
N HIS A 172 5.79 0.84 -4.73
CA HIS A 172 6.05 2.16 -5.28
C HIS A 172 7.57 2.46 -5.27
N PRO A 173 8.05 3.47 -6.02
CA PRO A 173 9.50 3.76 -6.15
C PRO A 173 10.25 3.96 -4.83
N GLY A 174 9.57 4.42 -3.78
CA GLY A 174 10.17 4.59 -2.44
C GLY A 174 10.48 3.28 -1.73
N ASN A 175 9.81 2.18 -2.12
CA ASN A 175 10.03 0.84 -1.56
C ASN A 175 10.87 -0.05 -2.47
N VAL A 176 11.64 0.56 -3.39
CA VAL A 176 12.56 -0.15 -4.30
C VAL A 176 13.97 0.38 -4.12
N ILE A 177 14.90 -0.52 -3.85
CA ILE A 177 16.34 -0.22 -3.82
C ILE A 177 16.98 -0.69 -5.14
N ALA A 178 17.68 0.22 -5.81
CA ALA A 178 18.48 -0.09 -6.99
C ALA A 178 19.88 -0.48 -6.55
N THR A 179 20.26 -1.74 -6.71
CA THR A 179 21.57 -2.32 -6.41
C THR A 179 22.32 -2.68 -7.68
N SER A 180 23.59 -3.04 -7.58
CA SER A 180 24.39 -3.58 -8.69
C SER A 180 23.78 -4.89 -9.24
N ALA A 181 23.14 -5.69 -8.38
CA ALA A 181 22.48 -6.95 -8.74
C ALA A 181 21.01 -6.76 -9.19
N GLY A 182 20.55 -5.51 -9.44
CA GLY A 182 19.20 -5.20 -9.90
C GLY A 182 18.32 -4.55 -8.83
N LEU A 183 17.01 -4.50 -9.10
CA LEU A 183 16.04 -3.89 -8.20
C LEU A 183 15.64 -4.86 -7.09
N ARG A 184 15.52 -4.35 -5.86
CA ARG A 184 15.11 -5.10 -4.66
C ARG A 184 13.90 -4.40 -4.03
N LEU A 185 12.86 -5.17 -3.71
CA LEU A 185 11.65 -4.67 -3.08
C LEU A 185 11.75 -4.80 -1.56
N ILE A 186 11.41 -3.72 -0.85
CA ILE A 186 11.48 -3.63 0.62
C ILE A 186 10.13 -3.21 1.19
N ASP A 187 9.98 -3.28 2.53
CA ASP A 187 8.81 -2.83 3.28
C ASP A 187 7.55 -3.68 3.02
N TRP A 188 7.58 -4.92 3.49
CA TRP A 188 6.52 -5.92 3.35
C TRP A 188 5.44 -5.85 4.43
N GLN A 189 5.37 -4.76 5.18
CA GLN A 189 4.46 -4.58 6.32
C GLN A 189 2.98 -4.76 5.95
N LYS A 190 2.61 -4.42 4.70
CA LYS A 190 1.23 -4.52 4.19
C LYS A 190 0.98 -5.75 3.31
N ALA A 191 1.91 -6.70 3.33
CA ALA A 191 1.75 -7.91 2.54
C ALA A 191 0.55 -8.73 3.00
N ALA A 192 -0.12 -9.36 2.05
CA ALA A 192 -1.35 -10.11 2.29
C ALA A 192 -1.55 -11.21 1.25
N ALA A 193 -2.40 -12.17 1.57
CA ALA A 193 -2.98 -13.09 0.59
C ALA A 193 -4.15 -12.39 -0.11
N GLY A 194 -4.10 -12.25 -1.44
CA GLY A 194 -5.09 -11.48 -2.15
C GLY A 194 -5.10 -11.64 -3.66
N ASP A 195 -5.79 -10.72 -4.30
CA ASP A 195 -5.92 -10.64 -5.75
C ASP A 195 -4.83 -9.73 -6.34
N PRO A 196 -4.06 -10.18 -7.33
CA PRO A 196 -3.07 -9.39 -8.06
C PRO A 196 -3.60 -8.05 -8.58
N ALA A 197 -4.85 -8.01 -9.08
CA ALA A 197 -5.44 -6.79 -9.62
C ALA A 197 -5.63 -5.70 -8.55
N ALA A 198 -5.95 -6.08 -7.31
CA ALA A 198 -6.05 -5.16 -6.18
C ALA A 198 -4.71 -4.52 -5.85
N ASP A 199 -3.64 -5.33 -5.81
CA ASP A 199 -2.28 -4.85 -5.51
C ASP A 199 -1.77 -3.90 -6.60
N VAL A 200 -2.04 -4.21 -7.88
CA VAL A 200 -1.71 -3.32 -9.00
C VAL A 200 -2.53 -2.02 -8.96
N ALA A 201 -3.84 -2.10 -8.68
CA ALA A 201 -4.67 -0.91 -8.51
C ALA A 201 -4.15 0.00 -7.39
N ARG A 202 -3.65 -0.60 -6.31
CA ARG A 202 -3.02 0.15 -5.21
C ARG A 202 -1.72 0.84 -5.65
N SER A 203 -0.86 0.14 -6.39
CA SER A 203 0.37 0.72 -6.96
C SER A 203 0.05 1.86 -7.93
N GLU A 204 -0.95 1.69 -8.82
CA GLU A 204 -1.44 2.75 -9.71
C GLU A 204 -1.87 3.99 -8.92
N LEU A 205 -2.68 3.82 -7.89
CA LEU A 205 -3.16 4.93 -7.05
C LEU A 205 -2.01 5.63 -6.31
N MET A 206 -1.00 4.89 -5.87
CA MET A 206 0.17 5.47 -5.22
C MET A 206 1.01 6.30 -6.19
N LEU A 207 1.21 5.83 -7.40
CA LEU A 207 1.90 6.60 -8.46
C LEU A 207 1.12 7.87 -8.83
N ARG A 208 -0.22 7.81 -8.85
CA ARG A 208 -1.09 8.95 -9.20
C ARG A 208 -1.23 9.98 -8.08
N TYR A 209 -1.43 9.53 -6.83
CA TYR A 209 -1.87 10.36 -5.70
C TYR A 209 -0.93 10.28 -4.48
N GLY A 210 0.16 9.50 -4.55
CA GLY A 210 1.17 9.47 -3.49
C GLY A 210 1.85 10.83 -3.31
N ARG A 211 2.37 11.14 -2.13
CA ARG A 211 3.09 12.39 -1.87
C ARG A 211 4.41 12.43 -2.63
N LEU A 212 4.64 13.52 -3.37
CA LEU A 212 5.88 13.82 -4.08
C LEU A 212 6.30 15.24 -3.69
N GLY A 213 7.22 15.36 -2.75
CA GLY A 213 7.68 16.66 -2.30
C GLY A 213 6.60 17.52 -1.59
N PRO A 214 6.74 18.85 -1.62
CA PRO A 214 5.75 19.77 -1.04
C PRO A 214 4.40 19.67 -1.73
N ALA A 215 3.32 19.94 -0.99
CA ALA A 215 1.95 19.81 -1.50
C ALA A 215 1.68 20.69 -2.74
N TRP A 216 2.23 21.91 -2.78
CA TRP A 216 2.07 22.82 -3.92
C TRP A 216 2.66 22.26 -5.21
N PHE A 217 3.83 21.58 -5.14
CA PHE A 217 4.47 20.96 -6.29
C PHE A 217 3.60 19.85 -6.90
N SER A 218 3.02 19.01 -6.06
CA SER A 218 2.13 17.93 -6.49
C SER A 218 0.85 18.44 -7.18
N ARG A 219 0.43 19.69 -6.93
CA ARG A 219 -0.75 20.32 -7.52
C ARG A 219 -0.52 20.91 -8.91
N LEU A 220 0.74 21.07 -9.34
CA LEU A 220 1.06 21.60 -10.65
C LEU A 220 0.51 20.70 -11.77
N ARG A 221 -0.13 21.30 -12.78
CA ARG A 221 -0.72 20.56 -13.91
C ARG A 221 0.28 19.63 -14.60
N PRO A 222 1.52 20.06 -14.96
CA PRO A 222 2.47 19.17 -15.62
C PRO A 222 2.89 18.00 -14.74
N VAL A 223 3.06 18.20 -13.42
CA VAL A 223 3.39 17.13 -12.47
C VAL A 223 2.25 16.11 -12.40
N ARG A 224 1.00 16.57 -12.32
CA ARG A 224 -0.18 15.70 -12.32
C ARG A 224 -0.30 14.89 -13.62
N MET A 225 -0.04 15.52 -14.76
CA MET A 225 -0.04 14.84 -16.05
C MET A 225 1.07 13.79 -16.12
N ALA A 226 2.30 14.11 -15.74
CA ALA A 226 3.41 13.18 -15.69
C ALA A 226 3.10 11.96 -14.81
N ARG A 227 2.51 12.18 -13.62
CA ARG A 227 2.10 11.10 -12.71
C ARG A 227 1.04 10.18 -13.31
N ARG A 228 0.08 10.75 -14.05
CA ARG A 228 -0.94 9.95 -14.78
C ARG A 228 -0.29 9.07 -15.84
N LEU A 229 0.66 9.63 -16.61
CA LEU A 229 1.41 8.88 -17.63
C LEU A 229 2.27 7.78 -17.00
N ILE A 230 2.99 8.08 -15.92
CA ILE A 230 3.80 7.12 -15.18
C ILE A 230 2.93 5.97 -14.65
N ALA A 231 1.79 6.27 -14.05
CA ALA A 231 0.86 5.26 -13.55
C ALA A 231 0.26 4.40 -14.68
N ALA A 232 -0.14 5.04 -15.79
CA ALA A 232 -0.64 4.33 -16.97
C ALA A 232 0.42 3.41 -17.59
N TRP A 233 1.66 3.88 -17.69
CA TRP A 233 2.79 3.08 -18.14
C TRP A 233 3.04 1.87 -17.23
N TYR A 234 3.02 2.07 -15.92
CA TYR A 234 3.19 0.99 -14.96
C TYR A 234 2.14 -0.11 -15.13
N VAL A 235 0.86 0.29 -15.21
CA VAL A 235 -0.26 -0.65 -15.44
C VAL A 235 -0.10 -1.36 -16.79
N HIS A 236 0.28 -0.63 -17.85
CA HIS A 236 0.56 -1.22 -19.16
C HIS A 236 1.69 -2.26 -19.07
N ALA A 237 2.81 -1.91 -18.43
CA ALA A 237 3.95 -2.82 -18.26
C ALA A 237 3.61 -4.08 -17.46
N TYR A 238 2.78 -3.94 -16.42
CA TYR A 238 2.30 -5.07 -15.63
C TYR A 238 1.39 -5.98 -16.47
N ARG A 239 0.43 -5.40 -17.18
CA ARG A 239 -0.48 -6.15 -18.05
C ARG A 239 0.25 -6.89 -19.18
N ALA A 240 1.25 -6.26 -19.77
CA ALA A 240 2.10 -6.88 -20.77
C ALA A 240 2.90 -8.09 -20.23
N ALA A 241 3.20 -8.12 -18.94
CA ALA A 241 3.89 -9.23 -18.27
C ALA A 241 2.93 -10.35 -17.82
N SER A 242 1.72 -9.98 -17.38
CA SER A 242 0.78 -10.89 -16.69
C SER A 242 -0.38 -11.38 -17.56
N GLY A 243 -0.70 -10.68 -18.65
CA GLY A 243 -1.93 -10.91 -19.41
C GLY A 243 -3.20 -10.39 -18.72
N LEU A 244 -3.11 -9.81 -17.53
CA LEU A 244 -4.28 -9.37 -16.77
C LEU A 244 -5.09 -8.31 -17.54
N PRO A 245 -6.43 -8.45 -17.68
CA PRO A 245 -7.24 -7.47 -18.38
C PRO A 245 -7.31 -6.15 -17.61
N ARG A 246 -7.45 -5.04 -18.34
CA ARG A 246 -7.54 -3.70 -17.75
C ARG A 246 -8.73 -3.54 -16.83
N GLU A 247 -9.81 -4.18 -17.18
CA GLU A 247 -11.11 -4.15 -16.51
C GLU A 247 -11.00 -4.78 -15.11
N ALA A 248 -10.24 -5.85 -14.97
CA ALA A 248 -9.97 -6.49 -13.68
C ALA A 248 -9.28 -5.51 -12.72
N ILE A 249 -8.25 -4.77 -13.17
CA ILE A 249 -7.58 -3.75 -12.35
C ILE A 249 -8.52 -2.58 -12.06
N ALA A 250 -9.33 -2.16 -13.06
CA ALA A 250 -10.24 -1.04 -12.92
C ALA A 250 -11.33 -1.29 -11.87
N ALA A 251 -11.82 -2.50 -11.75
CA ALA A 251 -12.83 -2.90 -10.76
C ALA A 251 -12.36 -2.69 -9.32
N TRP A 252 -11.07 -2.85 -9.03
CA TRP A 252 -10.49 -2.63 -7.71
C TRP A 252 -10.22 -1.19 -7.34
N ARG A 253 -10.29 -0.23 -8.30
CA ARG A 253 -9.89 1.17 -8.04
C ARG A 253 -10.73 1.85 -6.97
N LEU A 254 -12.05 1.64 -6.95
CA LEU A 254 -12.93 2.29 -5.97
C LEU A 254 -12.68 1.75 -4.55
N PRO A 255 -12.75 0.44 -4.27
CA PRO A 255 -12.46 -0.09 -2.94
C PRO A 255 -11.06 0.30 -2.44
N VAL A 256 -10.04 0.16 -3.27
CA VAL A 256 -8.65 0.51 -2.91
C VAL A 256 -8.48 2.01 -2.70
N ALA A 257 -9.16 2.87 -3.47
CA ALA A 257 -9.07 4.32 -3.29
C ALA A 257 -9.69 4.77 -1.96
N VAL A 258 -10.86 4.25 -1.62
CA VAL A 258 -11.53 4.56 -0.34
C VAL A 258 -10.70 4.03 0.84
N SER A 259 -10.18 2.81 0.77
CA SER A 259 -9.32 2.24 1.83
C SER A 259 -8.11 3.12 2.16
N ARG A 260 -7.57 3.88 1.20
CA ARG A 260 -6.43 4.79 1.42
C ARG A 260 -6.74 5.98 2.31
N LEU A 261 -8.00 6.31 2.54
CA LEU A 261 -8.42 7.40 3.44
C LEU A 261 -8.52 6.94 4.90
N PHE A 262 -8.34 5.65 5.18
CA PHE A 262 -8.25 5.14 6.55
C PHE A 262 -7.10 5.79 7.31
N GLY A 263 -7.37 6.30 8.51
CA GLY A 263 -6.37 6.94 9.38
C GLY A 263 -5.76 8.24 8.82
N ARG A 264 -6.38 8.86 7.80
CA ARG A 264 -5.95 10.16 7.25
C ARG A 264 -6.94 11.27 7.60
N PRO A 265 -6.48 12.52 7.81
CA PRO A 265 -7.38 13.68 7.86
C PRO A 265 -8.08 13.85 6.50
N SER A 266 -9.38 14.23 6.53
CA SER A 266 -10.24 14.39 5.34
C SER A 266 -9.73 15.43 4.32
N ASP A 267 -8.94 16.39 4.75
CA ASP A 267 -8.53 17.57 3.98
C ASP A 267 -7.20 17.39 3.22
N THR A 268 -6.47 16.30 3.47
CA THR A 268 -5.12 16.11 2.91
C THR A 268 -5.08 15.57 1.49
N ASP A 269 -6.17 15.01 0.96
CA ASP A 269 -6.20 14.29 -0.31
C ASP A 269 -7.39 14.70 -1.23
N ALA A 270 -7.64 16.00 -1.42
CA ALA A 270 -8.76 16.50 -2.26
C ALA A 270 -8.79 15.89 -3.69
N GLU A 271 -7.61 15.66 -4.30
CA GLU A 271 -7.53 15.00 -5.61
C GLU A 271 -7.97 13.54 -5.57
N LEU A 272 -7.60 12.82 -4.51
CA LEU A 272 -8.02 11.44 -4.31
C LEU A 272 -9.52 11.37 -4.04
N LEU A 273 -10.05 12.27 -3.21
CA LEU A 273 -11.49 12.34 -2.94
C LEU A 273 -12.29 12.60 -4.22
N ALA A 274 -11.89 13.60 -5.03
CA ALA A 274 -12.51 13.84 -6.32
C ALA A 274 -12.41 12.65 -7.29
N ALA A 275 -11.34 11.83 -7.18
CA ALA A 275 -11.22 10.61 -7.95
C ALA A 275 -12.18 9.52 -7.45
N ILE A 276 -12.33 9.37 -6.13
CA ILE A 276 -13.27 8.45 -5.50
C ILE A 276 -14.71 8.78 -5.94
N GLU A 277 -15.12 10.04 -5.88
CA GLU A 277 -16.45 10.47 -6.32
C GLU A 277 -16.71 10.12 -7.80
N ARG A 278 -15.72 10.38 -8.69
CA ARG A 278 -15.84 9.99 -10.10
C ARG A 278 -15.92 8.48 -10.32
N LEU A 279 -15.21 7.69 -9.51
CA LEU A 279 -15.25 6.24 -9.58
C LEU A 279 -16.59 5.70 -9.06
N ALA A 280 -17.07 6.25 -7.95
CA ALA A 280 -18.37 5.88 -7.36
C ALA A 280 -19.53 6.15 -8.34
N ARG A 281 -19.59 7.33 -8.96
CA ARG A 281 -20.62 7.68 -9.97
C ARG A 281 -20.66 6.73 -11.17
N ARG A 282 -19.61 5.97 -11.43
CA ARG A 282 -19.54 4.96 -12.51
C ARG A 282 -19.89 3.55 -12.01
N SER A 283 -20.05 3.39 -10.71
CA SER A 283 -20.46 2.12 -10.12
C SER A 283 -21.97 1.96 -10.19
N PRO A 284 -22.48 0.81 -10.63
CA PRO A 284 -23.93 0.55 -10.68
C PRO A 284 -24.60 0.62 -9.29
N ASP A 285 -23.82 0.53 -8.23
CA ASP A 285 -24.34 0.55 -6.85
C ASP A 285 -24.53 1.96 -6.31
N PHE A 286 -23.89 2.95 -6.92
CA PHE A 286 -23.98 4.34 -6.47
C PHE A 286 -25.40 4.93 -6.68
N GLU A 287 -26.05 4.55 -7.79
CA GLU A 287 -27.45 4.94 -8.07
C GLU A 287 -28.44 4.25 -7.12
N LYS A 288 -28.17 2.98 -6.75
CA LYS A 288 -29.01 2.22 -5.82
C LYS A 288 -28.90 2.70 -4.36
N ALA A 289 -27.81 3.35 -3.99
CA ALA A 289 -27.61 3.91 -2.65
C ALA A 289 -28.43 5.19 -2.36
N GLY A 290 -29.33 5.60 -3.26
CA GLY A 290 -30.34 6.64 -3.00
C GLY A 290 -29.80 8.07 -2.88
N LEU A 291 -28.70 8.40 -3.52
CA LEU A 291 -27.93 9.63 -3.30
C LEU A 291 -28.27 10.80 -4.22
N PHE A 292 -29.28 10.67 -5.06
CA PHE A 292 -29.89 11.77 -5.79
C PHE A 292 -31.35 11.98 -5.38
N ALA A 293 -31.64 12.15 -4.08
CA ALA A 293 -32.72 13.04 -3.68
C ALA A 293 -32.17 14.45 -3.82
N GLY A 294 -32.40 15.09 -4.96
CA GLY A 294 -32.14 16.51 -5.15
C GLY A 294 -32.82 17.34 -4.05
N PRO A 295 -32.30 18.53 -3.70
CA PRO A 295 -33.00 19.43 -2.77
C PRO A 295 -34.26 19.94 -3.46
N GLY A 296 -35.41 19.31 -3.21
CA GLY A 296 -36.67 19.79 -3.81
C GLY A 296 -37.86 18.85 -3.76
N GLN A 297 -38.19 18.33 -2.57
CA GLN A 297 -39.60 18.04 -2.26
C GLN A 297 -39.85 18.42 -0.80
N SER A 298 -40.28 19.68 -0.61
CA SER A 298 -40.88 20.11 0.64
C SER A 298 -42.14 19.26 0.88
N PRO A 299 -42.37 18.76 2.11
CA PRO A 299 -43.63 18.10 2.45
C PRO A 299 -44.77 19.09 2.25
N GLY A 300 -45.75 18.71 1.43
CA GLY A 300 -46.91 19.52 1.11
C GLY A 300 -47.58 20.03 2.38
N ARG A 301 -47.81 21.35 2.43
CA ARG A 301 -48.63 22.02 3.45
C ARG A 301 -50.01 21.40 3.43
N GLY A 302 -50.36 20.68 4.49
CA GLY A 302 -51.71 20.24 4.74
C GLY A 302 -52.66 21.45 4.79
N GLN A 303 -53.66 21.45 3.94
CA GLN A 303 -54.76 22.44 4.00
C GLN A 303 -55.53 22.24 5.30
N PRO A 304 -55.93 23.34 6.00
CA PRO A 304 -56.77 23.22 7.19
C PRO A 304 -58.20 22.86 6.74
N LYS A 305 -58.73 21.75 7.29
CA LYS A 305 -60.15 21.39 7.17
C LYS A 305 -60.99 22.46 7.87
N ARG A 306 -61.85 23.15 7.12
CA ARG A 306 -62.92 23.99 7.67
C ARG A 306 -63.98 23.07 8.29
N CYS A 307 -64.23 23.22 9.60
CA CYS A 307 -65.43 22.73 10.25
C CYS A 307 -66.66 23.52 9.80
N ARG A 308 -67.68 22.80 9.47
CA ARG A 308 -69.09 23.21 9.63
C ARG A 308 -69.77 22.24 10.57
#